data_e40948a0c4b2c2e2dd3427b1ae3c1172
#
_entry.id   e40948a0c4b2c2e2dd3427b1ae3c1172
#
_cell.length_a   1.000
_cell.length_b   1.000
_cell.length_c   1.000
_cell.angle_alpha   90.00
_cell.angle_beta   90.00
_cell.angle_gamma   90.00
#
_symmetry.space_group_name_H-M   'P 1'
#
loop_
_entity.id
_entity.type
_entity.pdbx_description
1 polymer ?
#
loop_
_entity_poly.entity_id
_entity_poly.type
_entity_poly.pdbx_seq_one_letter_code
_entity_poly.pdbx_strand_id
1 'polypeptide(L)'
;TGVQTCALPISSIRSVVDRGGRLVLCSHLGQPKDGEDMAKYSLKPAAAVLAGLLGRPVAFATDTVGTDAAAKVAALTDGGVVLLENLRFNKGEKKGDAEFAGKLAAFADIYCNDAFGTCHRTDASMVAVPAAMAGKPRVVGFLVQKEIQYLNDAIASPRRPFIAILGGAKVSDKIKVISNLLKDRKSTRLNSSHVKRS
;
A
#
# COMPACT_ATOMS: atom_id res chain seq x y z
N THR A 1 6.14 16.40 -1.97
CA THR A 1 6.45 15.28 -1.06
C THR A 1 6.04 13.91 -1.61
N GLY A 2 5.38 13.82 -2.78
CA GLY A 2 4.93 12.56 -3.38
C GLY A 2 5.98 11.74 -4.12
N VAL A 3 7.16 12.28 -4.41
CA VAL A 3 8.15 11.63 -5.29
C VAL A 3 9.01 10.58 -4.56
N GLN A 4 9.20 10.68 -3.26
CA GLN A 4 10.01 9.73 -2.50
C GLN A 4 9.31 8.40 -2.20
N THR A 5 8.00 8.38 -2.14
CA THR A 5 7.22 7.16 -1.87
C THR A 5 7.15 6.22 -3.08
N CYS A 6 7.36 6.72 -4.31
CA CYS A 6 7.32 5.93 -5.53
C CYS A 6 8.60 5.12 -5.80
N ALA A 7 9.74 5.45 -5.17
CA ALA A 7 11.02 4.82 -5.51
C ALA A 7 11.15 3.38 -4.99
N LEU A 8 10.56 3.03 -3.85
CA LEU A 8 10.71 1.71 -3.23
C LEU A 8 9.76 0.65 -3.84
N PRO A 9 8.47 0.93 -4.11
CA PRO A 9 7.62 0.00 -4.83
C PRO A 9 8.12 -0.34 -6.24
N ILE A 10 8.86 0.56 -6.90
CA ILE A 10 9.48 0.29 -8.21
C ILE A 10 10.43 -0.91 -8.15
N SER A 11 11.18 -1.09 -7.07
CA SER A 11 12.07 -2.24 -6.91
C SER A 11 11.29 -3.56 -6.89
N SER A 12 10.15 -3.59 -6.20
CA SER A 12 9.26 -4.76 -6.19
C SER A 12 8.66 -5.03 -7.57
N ILE A 13 8.19 -3.99 -8.25
CA ILE A 13 7.64 -4.07 -9.61
C ILE A 13 8.70 -4.63 -10.57
N ARG A 14 9.90 -4.04 -10.60
CA ARG A 14 11.01 -4.52 -11.45
C ARG A 14 11.36 -5.97 -11.15
N SER A 15 11.45 -6.34 -9.87
CA SER A 15 11.77 -7.70 -9.45
C SER A 15 10.79 -8.75 -10.00
N VAL A 16 9.52 -8.41 -10.18
CA VAL A 16 8.52 -9.29 -10.80
C VAL A 16 8.67 -9.29 -12.31
N VAL A 17 8.70 -8.13 -12.92
CA VAL A 17 8.61 -7.92 -14.36
C VAL A 17 9.86 -8.37 -15.08
N ASP A 18 11.07 -8.14 -14.50
CA ASP A 18 12.34 -8.54 -15.10
C ASP A 18 12.55 -10.08 -15.06
N ARG A 19 11.75 -10.78 -14.26
CA ARG A 19 11.68 -12.25 -14.21
C ARG A 19 10.53 -12.83 -15.06
N GLY A 20 9.90 -12.01 -15.89
CA GLY A 20 8.80 -12.44 -16.75
C GLY A 20 7.43 -12.50 -16.06
N GLY A 21 7.31 -12.08 -14.81
CA GLY A 21 6.03 -12.10 -14.10
C GLY A 21 5.03 -11.11 -14.72
N ARG A 22 3.78 -11.54 -14.88
CA ARG A 22 2.65 -10.69 -15.31
C ARG A 22 2.14 -9.95 -14.09
N LEU A 23 2.07 -8.62 -14.16
CA LEU A 23 1.82 -7.79 -12.99
C LEU A 23 0.53 -6.97 -13.10
N VAL A 24 -0.38 -7.20 -12.17
CA VAL A 24 -1.58 -6.39 -11.97
C VAL A 24 -1.33 -5.46 -10.78
N LEU A 25 -1.30 -4.17 -11.03
CA LEU A 25 -1.10 -3.14 -10.02
C LEU A 25 -2.45 -2.54 -9.63
N CYS A 26 -2.70 -2.46 -8.34
CA CYS A 26 -3.83 -1.73 -7.78
C CYS A 26 -3.36 -0.73 -6.73
N SER A 27 -4.03 0.42 -6.68
CA SER A 27 -3.70 1.50 -5.75
C SER A 27 -4.91 2.38 -5.51
N HIS A 28 -4.75 3.41 -4.68
CA HIS A 28 -5.77 4.42 -4.47
C HIS A 28 -5.16 5.82 -4.40
N LEU A 29 -5.96 6.81 -4.79
CA LEU A 29 -5.62 8.21 -4.72
C LEU A 29 -6.77 9.00 -4.08
N GLY A 30 -6.43 9.81 -3.07
CA GLY A 30 -7.39 10.69 -2.40
C GLY A 30 -8.55 9.95 -1.73
N GLN A 31 -9.64 10.66 -1.52
CA GLN A 31 -10.88 10.12 -0.96
C GLN A 31 -12.08 10.66 -1.77
N PRO A 32 -12.30 10.12 -2.98
CA PRO A 32 -13.40 10.60 -3.84
C PRO A 32 -14.74 10.48 -3.12
N LYS A 33 -15.57 11.50 -3.24
CA LYS A 33 -16.94 11.53 -2.74
C LYS A 33 -17.92 11.56 -3.91
N ASP A 34 -19.14 11.13 -3.68
CA ASP A 34 -20.20 11.22 -4.69
C ASP A 34 -20.38 12.70 -5.13
N GLY A 35 -20.39 12.94 -6.43
CA GLY A 35 -20.55 14.28 -7.02
C GLY A 35 -19.25 15.06 -7.23
N GLU A 36 -18.09 14.56 -6.85
CA GLU A 36 -16.79 15.15 -7.17
C GLU A 36 -16.32 14.77 -8.58
N ASP A 37 -15.43 15.62 -9.14
CA ASP A 37 -14.76 15.31 -10.41
C ASP A 37 -13.83 14.10 -10.24
N MET A 38 -14.26 12.97 -10.75
CA MET A 38 -13.53 11.70 -10.66
C MET A 38 -12.22 11.74 -11.44
N ALA A 39 -12.07 12.58 -12.46
CA ALA A 39 -10.82 12.71 -13.21
C ALA A 39 -9.66 13.16 -12.32
N LYS A 40 -9.92 13.97 -11.31
CA LYS A 40 -8.94 14.42 -10.31
C LYS A 40 -8.31 13.25 -9.52
N TYR A 41 -9.03 12.16 -9.38
CA TYR A 41 -8.61 11.01 -8.60
C TYR A 41 -8.22 9.80 -9.47
N SER A 42 -8.21 9.96 -10.79
CA SER A 42 -7.80 8.89 -11.71
C SER A 42 -6.31 8.57 -11.57
N LEU A 43 -5.99 7.28 -11.63
CA LEU A 43 -4.60 6.79 -11.66
C LEU A 43 -3.98 6.80 -13.06
N LYS A 44 -4.71 7.24 -14.09
CA LYS A 44 -4.19 7.31 -15.46
C LYS A 44 -2.87 8.09 -15.59
N PRO A 45 -2.68 9.26 -14.96
CA PRO A 45 -1.39 9.95 -14.98
C PRO A 45 -0.26 9.14 -14.34
N ALA A 46 -0.56 8.37 -13.29
CA ALA A 46 0.42 7.52 -12.64
C ALA A 46 0.91 6.37 -13.55
N ALA A 47 0.03 5.82 -14.39
CA ALA A 47 0.41 4.80 -15.37
C ALA A 47 1.47 5.33 -16.36
N ALA A 48 1.31 6.55 -16.85
CA ALA A 48 2.27 7.19 -17.78
C ALA A 48 3.64 7.40 -17.12
N VAL A 49 3.65 7.91 -15.88
CA VAL A 49 4.88 8.09 -15.10
C VAL A 49 5.57 6.76 -14.84
N LEU A 50 4.79 5.74 -14.47
CA LEU A 50 5.32 4.41 -14.20
C LEU A 50 5.93 3.77 -15.44
N ALA A 51 5.30 3.94 -16.62
CA ALA A 51 5.85 3.48 -17.87
C ALA A 51 7.24 4.08 -18.16
N GLY A 52 7.40 5.40 -17.94
CA GLY A 52 8.69 6.08 -18.06
C GLY A 52 9.74 5.54 -17.09
N LEU A 53 9.37 5.30 -15.83
CA LEU A 53 10.28 4.78 -14.81
C LEU A 53 10.70 3.32 -15.06
N LEU A 54 9.83 2.52 -15.66
CA LEU A 54 10.12 1.12 -15.99
C LEU A 54 10.82 0.95 -17.33
N GLY A 55 10.76 1.97 -18.21
CA GLY A 55 11.25 1.88 -19.59
C GLY A 55 10.45 0.90 -20.44
N ARG A 56 9.17 0.65 -20.10
CA ARG A 56 8.27 -0.28 -20.80
C ARG A 56 6.81 0.15 -20.72
N PRO A 57 5.96 -0.30 -21.63
CA PRO A 57 4.54 0.02 -21.59
C PRO A 57 3.87 -0.46 -20.31
N VAL A 58 2.97 0.36 -19.77
CA VAL A 58 2.05 0.03 -18.68
C VAL A 58 0.64 0.21 -19.21
N ALA A 59 -0.11 -0.87 -19.32
CA ALA A 59 -1.53 -0.79 -19.67
C ALA A 59 -2.31 -0.15 -18.51
N PHE A 60 -3.30 0.67 -18.84
CA PHE A 60 -4.17 1.29 -17.84
C PHE A 60 -5.60 0.81 -18.05
N ALA A 61 -6.20 0.20 -17.03
CA ALA A 61 -7.59 -0.18 -17.04
C ALA A 61 -8.46 0.98 -16.53
N THR A 62 -9.55 1.26 -17.23
CA THR A 62 -10.46 2.38 -16.91
C THR A 62 -11.46 2.04 -15.81
N ASP A 63 -11.43 0.82 -15.32
CA ASP A 63 -12.21 0.32 -14.19
C ASP A 63 -11.33 -0.49 -13.22
N THR A 64 -11.94 -0.96 -12.14
CA THR A 64 -11.21 -1.71 -11.08
C THR A 64 -11.37 -3.22 -11.22
N VAL A 65 -12.57 -3.70 -11.52
CA VAL A 65 -12.93 -5.13 -11.65
C VAL A 65 -13.99 -5.34 -12.74
N GLY A 66 -14.11 -4.41 -13.66
CA GLY A 66 -15.06 -4.46 -14.78
C GLY A 66 -14.49 -5.18 -16.00
N THR A 67 -15.15 -4.97 -17.13
CA THR A 67 -14.81 -5.62 -18.40
C THR A 67 -13.47 -5.18 -18.97
N ASP A 68 -13.11 -3.90 -18.80
CA ASP A 68 -11.84 -3.37 -19.31
C ASP A 68 -10.65 -3.92 -18.51
N ALA A 69 -10.76 -3.95 -17.16
CA ALA A 69 -9.75 -4.58 -16.31
C ALA A 69 -9.56 -6.06 -16.65
N ALA A 70 -10.66 -6.80 -16.75
CA ALA A 70 -10.63 -8.23 -17.06
C ALA A 70 -9.98 -8.49 -18.43
N ALA A 71 -10.33 -7.72 -19.47
CA ALA A 71 -9.76 -7.86 -20.79
C ALA A 71 -8.24 -7.56 -20.81
N LYS A 72 -7.81 -6.49 -20.12
CA LYS A 72 -6.39 -6.11 -20.06
C LYS A 72 -5.55 -7.09 -19.23
N VAL A 73 -6.12 -7.62 -18.15
CA VAL A 73 -5.46 -8.67 -17.36
C VAL A 73 -5.30 -9.94 -18.18
N ALA A 74 -6.35 -10.37 -18.89
CA ALA A 74 -6.30 -11.55 -19.76
C ALA A 74 -5.30 -11.40 -20.92
N ALA A 75 -5.11 -10.18 -21.42
CA ALA A 75 -4.17 -9.87 -22.49
C ALA A 75 -2.70 -9.71 -22.02
N LEU A 76 -2.42 -9.81 -20.72
CA LEU A 76 -1.05 -9.68 -20.22
C LEU A 76 -0.17 -10.82 -20.73
N THR A 77 0.95 -10.43 -21.30
CA THR A 77 2.06 -11.33 -21.65
C THR A 77 3.14 -11.31 -20.56
N ASP A 78 4.11 -12.19 -20.65
CA ASP A 78 5.22 -12.26 -19.70
C ASP A 78 5.98 -10.92 -19.61
N GLY A 79 6.21 -10.44 -18.41
CA GLY A 79 6.77 -9.13 -18.15
C GLY A 79 5.80 -7.96 -18.36
N GLY A 80 4.55 -8.23 -18.73
CA GLY A 80 3.52 -7.20 -18.90
C GLY A 80 3.03 -6.60 -17.59
N VAL A 81 2.60 -5.34 -17.67
CA VAL A 81 2.09 -4.59 -16.50
C VAL A 81 0.77 -3.93 -16.84
N VAL A 82 -0.21 -4.09 -15.98
CA VAL A 82 -1.47 -3.32 -16.00
C VAL A 82 -1.66 -2.60 -14.68
N LEU A 83 -2.03 -1.34 -14.73
CA LEU A 83 -2.49 -0.56 -13.58
C LEU A 83 -4.02 -0.43 -13.67
N LEU A 84 -4.71 -0.87 -12.64
CA LEU A 84 -6.16 -0.69 -12.51
C LEU A 84 -6.49 0.77 -12.15
N GLU A 85 -7.73 1.18 -12.42
CA GLU A 85 -8.21 2.47 -11.95
C GLU A 85 -8.28 2.50 -10.41
N ASN A 86 -8.40 3.69 -9.85
CA ASN A 86 -8.44 3.95 -8.42
C ASN A 86 -9.44 3.05 -7.71
N LEU A 87 -8.95 2.17 -6.84
CA LEU A 87 -9.80 1.20 -6.12
C LEU A 87 -10.92 1.89 -5.32
N ARG A 88 -10.69 3.13 -4.89
CA ARG A 88 -11.71 3.91 -4.14
C ARG A 88 -12.88 4.41 -4.97
N PHE A 89 -12.86 4.23 -6.29
CA PHE A 89 -14.05 4.41 -7.12
C PHE A 89 -15.07 3.29 -6.90
N ASN A 90 -14.63 2.15 -6.38
CA ASN A 90 -15.52 1.09 -5.95
C ASN A 90 -15.84 1.25 -4.45
N LYS A 91 -17.13 1.35 -4.12
CA LYS A 91 -17.58 1.48 -2.72
C LYS A 91 -17.23 0.25 -1.86
N GLY A 92 -17.02 -0.91 -2.50
CA GLY A 92 -16.60 -2.14 -1.85
C GLY A 92 -15.20 -2.07 -1.25
N GLU A 93 -14.30 -1.23 -1.81
CA GLU A 93 -12.93 -1.11 -1.29
C GLU A 93 -12.92 -0.70 0.19
N LYS A 94 -13.55 0.43 0.53
CA LYS A 94 -13.57 0.93 1.92
C LYS A 94 -14.41 0.07 2.87
N LYS A 95 -15.35 -0.71 2.34
CA LYS A 95 -16.23 -1.57 3.15
C LYS A 95 -15.62 -2.92 3.46
N GLY A 96 -14.47 -3.26 2.85
CA GLY A 96 -13.92 -4.60 2.94
C GLY A 96 -14.81 -5.65 2.28
N ASP A 97 -15.50 -5.26 1.19
CA ASP A 97 -16.52 -6.07 0.53
C ASP A 97 -15.94 -7.36 -0.06
N ALA A 98 -16.53 -8.50 0.27
CA ALA A 98 -16.04 -9.82 -0.12
C ALA A 98 -16.24 -10.12 -1.62
N GLU A 99 -17.31 -9.64 -2.24
CA GLU A 99 -17.57 -9.84 -3.67
C GLU A 99 -16.56 -9.05 -4.50
N PHE A 100 -16.34 -7.78 -4.14
CA PHE A 100 -15.32 -6.96 -4.78
C PHE A 100 -13.92 -7.56 -4.61
N ALA A 101 -13.60 -8.03 -3.40
CA ALA A 101 -12.33 -8.69 -3.11
C ALA A 101 -12.14 -9.98 -3.92
N GLY A 102 -13.20 -10.78 -4.07
CA GLY A 102 -13.17 -12.00 -4.90
C GLY A 102 -12.88 -11.71 -6.37
N LYS A 103 -13.45 -10.64 -6.91
CA LYS A 103 -13.18 -10.20 -8.29
C LYS A 103 -11.73 -9.74 -8.47
N LEU A 104 -11.16 -9.00 -7.52
CA LEU A 104 -9.75 -8.63 -7.54
C LEU A 104 -8.84 -9.85 -7.40
N ALA A 105 -9.15 -10.75 -6.48
CA ALA A 105 -8.38 -11.98 -6.23
C ALA A 105 -8.34 -12.92 -7.45
N ALA A 106 -9.36 -12.87 -8.31
CA ALA A 106 -9.41 -13.65 -9.54
C ALA A 106 -8.38 -13.19 -10.61
N PHE A 107 -7.85 -11.99 -10.48
CA PHE A 107 -6.86 -11.46 -11.42
C PHE A 107 -5.44 -11.98 -11.19
N ALA A 108 -5.16 -12.68 -10.07
CA ALA A 108 -3.80 -13.04 -9.73
C ALA A 108 -3.69 -14.40 -9.03
N ASP A 109 -2.52 -15.02 -9.17
CA ASP A 109 -2.14 -16.25 -8.47
C ASP A 109 -1.33 -15.97 -7.20
N ILE A 110 -0.73 -14.79 -7.11
CA ILE A 110 0.08 -14.35 -5.96
C ILE A 110 -0.40 -12.97 -5.51
N TYR A 111 -0.65 -12.81 -4.23
CA TYR A 111 -0.90 -11.50 -3.62
C TYR A 111 0.40 -10.92 -3.07
N CYS A 112 0.70 -9.67 -3.39
CA CYS A 112 1.83 -8.94 -2.84
C CYS A 112 1.37 -7.60 -2.26
N ASN A 113 1.59 -7.38 -0.96
CA ASN A 113 1.38 -6.10 -0.33
C ASN A 113 2.69 -5.31 -0.27
N ASP A 114 2.73 -4.17 -0.94
CA ASP A 114 3.85 -3.23 -0.88
C ASP A 114 3.40 -1.80 -0.51
N ALA A 115 2.30 -1.70 0.25
CA ALA A 115 1.66 -0.47 0.67
C ALA A 115 1.67 -0.32 2.20
N PHE A 116 2.85 -0.15 2.80
CA PHE A 116 3.02 -0.08 4.26
C PHE A 116 2.12 0.96 4.94
N GLY A 117 2.00 2.15 4.35
CA GLY A 117 1.17 3.24 4.91
C GLY A 117 -0.31 2.89 5.09
N THR A 118 -0.81 1.86 4.41
CA THR A 118 -2.20 1.40 4.50
C THR A 118 -2.37 0.10 5.28
N CYS A 119 -1.30 -0.51 5.80
CA CYS A 119 -1.37 -1.78 6.52
C CYS A 119 -2.26 -1.75 7.77
N HIS A 120 -2.56 -0.56 8.30
CA HIS A 120 -3.47 -0.37 9.44
C HIS A 120 -4.96 -0.32 9.04
N ARG A 121 -5.29 -0.38 7.74
CA ARG A 121 -6.65 -0.23 7.22
C ARG A 121 -7.31 -1.60 6.99
N THR A 122 -8.63 -1.60 7.04
CA THR A 122 -9.48 -2.77 6.77
C THR A 122 -10.09 -2.73 5.37
N ASP A 123 -9.49 -1.95 4.45
CA ASP A 123 -9.94 -1.84 3.06
C ASP A 123 -9.90 -3.24 2.38
N ALA A 124 -10.75 -3.50 1.39
CA ALA A 124 -10.87 -4.82 0.75
C ALA A 124 -9.53 -5.31 0.21
N SER A 125 -8.77 -4.44 -0.48
CA SER A 125 -7.46 -4.78 -1.02
C SER A 125 -6.43 -5.18 0.04
N MET A 126 -6.61 -4.74 1.30
CA MET A 126 -5.68 -5.01 2.39
C MET A 126 -6.01 -6.27 3.19
N VAL A 127 -7.30 -6.61 3.34
CA VAL A 127 -7.75 -7.72 4.21
C VAL A 127 -8.56 -8.75 3.45
N ALA A 128 -9.60 -8.34 2.73
CA ALA A 128 -10.52 -9.27 2.10
C ALA A 128 -9.92 -9.97 0.87
N VAL A 129 -9.09 -9.27 0.07
CA VAL A 129 -8.39 -9.87 -1.08
C VAL A 129 -7.42 -10.97 -0.64
N PRO A 130 -6.47 -10.72 0.30
CA PRO A 130 -5.61 -11.81 0.76
C PRO A 130 -6.38 -12.93 1.48
N ALA A 131 -7.53 -12.66 2.09
CA ALA A 131 -8.40 -13.69 2.63
C ALA A 131 -9.06 -14.54 1.52
N ALA A 132 -9.55 -13.91 0.45
CA ALA A 132 -10.10 -14.58 -0.72
C ALA A 132 -9.06 -15.44 -1.47
N MET A 133 -7.78 -15.12 -1.31
CA MET A 133 -6.64 -15.88 -1.87
C MET A 133 -6.09 -16.92 -0.88
N ALA A 134 -6.93 -17.46 0.01
CA ALA A 134 -6.52 -18.56 0.89
C ALA A 134 -6.02 -19.75 0.06
N GLY A 135 -4.86 -20.32 0.46
CA GLY A 135 -4.21 -21.40 -0.31
C GLY A 135 -3.28 -20.94 -1.44
N LYS A 136 -3.33 -19.65 -1.82
CA LYS A 136 -2.37 -19.06 -2.76
C LYS A 136 -1.25 -18.30 -2.00
N PRO A 137 -0.06 -18.11 -2.60
CA PRO A 137 1.01 -17.34 -1.96
C PRO A 137 0.58 -15.88 -1.68
N ARG A 138 0.87 -15.43 -0.46
CA ARG A 138 0.64 -14.06 0.00
C ARG A 138 1.93 -13.55 0.60
N VAL A 139 2.49 -12.53 -0.03
CA VAL A 139 3.83 -12.01 0.30
C VAL A 139 3.81 -10.50 0.52
N VAL A 140 4.90 -9.97 1.01
CA VAL A 140 5.14 -8.53 1.10
C VAL A 140 6.20 -8.10 0.08
N GLY A 141 6.08 -6.88 -0.43
CA GLY A 141 7.09 -6.29 -1.30
C GLY A 141 8.25 -5.68 -0.50
N PHE A 142 9.25 -5.20 -1.21
CA PHE A 142 10.50 -4.70 -0.61
C PHE A 142 10.32 -3.47 0.27
N LEU A 143 9.31 -2.62 0.01
CA LEU A 143 9.01 -1.49 0.89
C LEU A 143 8.54 -1.99 2.25
N VAL A 144 7.52 -2.85 2.27
CA VAL A 144 6.98 -3.40 3.53
C VAL A 144 8.03 -4.24 4.25
N GLN A 145 8.83 -5.01 3.51
CA GLN A 145 9.94 -5.78 4.09
C GLN A 145 10.94 -4.87 4.83
N LYS A 146 11.35 -3.75 4.21
CA LYS A 146 12.27 -2.80 4.84
C LYS A 146 11.66 -2.15 6.08
N GLU A 147 10.40 -1.74 6.01
CA GLU A 147 9.72 -1.14 7.15
C GLU A 147 9.62 -2.10 8.34
N ILE A 148 9.29 -3.38 8.07
CA ILE A 148 9.26 -4.42 9.11
C ILE A 148 10.67 -4.61 9.71
N GLN A 149 11.70 -4.68 8.86
CA GLN A 149 13.08 -4.85 9.31
C GLN A 149 13.53 -3.68 10.19
N TYR A 150 13.34 -2.43 9.74
CA TYR A 150 13.72 -1.24 10.52
C TYR A 150 12.98 -1.15 11.85
N LEU A 151 11.67 -1.45 11.85
CA LEU A 151 10.89 -1.45 13.09
C LEU A 151 11.33 -2.55 14.05
N ASN A 152 11.59 -3.75 13.54
CA ASN A 152 12.07 -4.88 14.33
C ASN A 152 13.45 -4.60 14.94
N ASP A 153 14.39 -4.13 14.12
CA ASP A 153 15.76 -3.84 14.57
C ASP A 153 15.77 -2.70 15.60
N ALA A 154 14.93 -1.67 15.39
CA ALA A 154 14.80 -0.56 16.32
C ALA A 154 14.20 -0.98 17.68
N ILE A 155 13.34 -2.00 17.70
CA ILE A 155 12.66 -2.48 18.91
C ILE A 155 13.45 -3.62 19.57
N ALA A 156 13.90 -4.63 18.81
CA ALA A 156 14.51 -5.84 19.35
C ALA A 156 15.98 -5.63 19.78
N SER A 157 16.74 -4.83 19.02
CA SER A 157 18.17 -4.60 19.27
C SER A 157 18.57 -3.13 19.09
N PRO A 158 18.02 -2.22 19.88
CA PRO A 158 18.28 -0.80 19.72
C PRO A 158 19.73 -0.43 20.02
N ARG A 159 20.36 0.29 19.10
CA ARG A 159 21.64 0.95 19.37
C ARG A 159 21.43 2.03 20.45
N ARG A 160 22.36 2.12 21.38
CA ARG A 160 22.27 3.12 22.46
C ARG A 160 23.15 4.33 22.16
N PRO A 161 22.71 5.56 22.50
CA PRO A 161 21.43 5.90 23.14
C PRO A 161 20.25 5.75 22.17
N PHE A 162 19.12 5.17 22.65
CA PHE A 162 17.88 5.08 21.88
C PHE A 162 16.94 6.22 22.33
N ILE A 163 16.58 7.08 21.39
CA ILE A 163 15.70 8.22 21.64
C ILE A 163 14.47 8.05 20.74
N ALA A 164 13.30 7.98 21.35
CA ALA A 164 12.02 8.00 20.64
C ALA A 164 11.42 9.40 20.72
N ILE A 165 11.19 10.04 19.58
CA ILE A 165 10.52 11.33 19.48
C ILE A 165 9.10 11.08 18.99
N LEU A 166 8.12 11.44 19.82
CA LEU A 166 6.70 11.26 19.54
C LEU A 166 6.03 12.62 19.37
N GLY A 167 5.51 12.91 18.19
CA GLY A 167 4.80 14.16 17.89
C GLY A 167 3.55 13.92 17.04
N GLY A 168 2.64 14.89 17.00
CA GLY A 168 1.45 14.90 16.13
C GLY A 168 0.16 15.26 16.82
N ALA A 169 -0.86 15.65 16.06
CA ALA A 169 -2.10 16.24 16.54
C ALA A 169 -3.04 15.26 17.30
N LYS A 170 -2.92 13.95 17.06
CA LYS A 170 -3.77 12.92 17.72
C LYS A 170 -2.91 12.05 18.63
N VAL A 171 -2.82 12.42 19.90
CA VAL A 171 -2.07 11.67 20.90
C VAL A 171 -2.75 10.34 21.23
N SER A 172 -4.09 10.28 21.19
CA SER A 172 -4.88 9.08 21.49
C SER A 172 -4.48 7.86 20.65
N ASP A 173 -4.22 8.06 19.37
CA ASP A 173 -3.86 6.99 18.44
C ASP A 173 -2.45 6.41 18.73
N LYS A 174 -1.64 7.14 19.48
CA LYS A 174 -0.25 6.81 19.80
C LYS A 174 -0.06 6.19 21.18
N ILE A 175 -1.07 6.26 22.05
CA ILE A 175 -0.98 5.75 23.43
C ILE A 175 -0.59 4.27 23.46
N LYS A 176 -1.16 3.45 22.58
CA LYS A 176 -0.82 2.01 22.49
C LYS A 176 0.64 1.78 22.08
N VAL A 177 1.14 2.56 21.13
CA VAL A 177 2.54 2.49 20.69
C VAL A 177 3.47 2.93 21.81
N ILE A 178 3.16 4.03 22.48
CA ILE A 178 3.89 4.54 23.64
C ILE A 178 3.93 3.50 24.75
N SER A 179 2.78 2.92 25.10
CA SER A 179 2.68 1.90 26.17
C SER A 179 3.50 0.65 25.82
N ASN A 180 3.53 0.22 24.58
CA ASN A 180 4.34 -0.92 24.16
C ASN A 180 5.84 -0.60 24.20
N LEU A 181 6.24 0.59 23.75
CA LEU A 181 7.63 1.04 23.83
C LEU A 181 8.10 1.21 25.29
N LEU A 182 7.20 1.55 26.22
CA LEU A 182 7.50 1.70 27.64
C LEU A 182 7.59 0.36 28.38
N LYS A 183 6.79 -0.64 27.99
CA LYS A 183 6.81 -1.97 28.64
C LYS A 183 8.13 -2.71 28.47
N ASP A 184 8.81 -2.46 27.38
CA ASP A 184 10.05 -3.16 27.01
C ASP A 184 11.32 -2.52 27.63
N ARG A 185 11.21 -1.45 28.46
CA ARG A 185 12.39 -0.67 28.87
C ARG A 185 12.37 -0.23 30.34
N LYS A 186 13.43 -0.60 31.05
CA LYS A 186 13.69 -0.28 32.48
C LYS A 186 14.04 1.20 32.77
N SER A 187 14.04 2.13 31.82
CA SER A 187 14.25 3.55 32.12
C SER A 187 13.62 4.46 31.08
N THR A 188 12.62 5.23 31.50
CA THR A 188 11.94 6.22 30.65
C THR A 188 11.99 7.58 31.33
N ARG A 189 12.51 8.59 30.64
CA ARG A 189 12.34 9.99 30.98
C ARG A 189 11.30 10.60 30.03
N LEU A 190 10.14 10.96 30.54
CA LEU A 190 9.16 11.77 29.82
C LEU A 190 9.56 13.25 29.92
N ASN A 191 9.88 13.88 28.81
CA ASN A 191 10.02 15.34 28.72
C ASN A 191 8.78 15.87 27.98
N SER A 192 7.85 16.49 28.72
CA SER A 192 6.70 17.19 28.15
C SER A 192 7.07 18.67 27.95
N SER A 193 7.37 19.06 26.72
CA SER A 193 7.41 20.49 26.36
C SER A 193 6.00 20.95 25.99
N HIS A 194 5.36 21.73 26.85
CA HIS A 194 4.14 22.46 26.54
C HIS A 194 4.49 23.63 25.62
N VAL A 195 4.17 23.52 24.33
CA VAL A 195 4.11 24.70 23.46
C VAL A 195 2.71 25.30 23.64
N LYS A 196 2.63 26.37 24.42
CA LYS A 196 1.46 27.27 24.40
C LYS A 196 1.41 27.94 23.03
N ARG A 197 0.32 27.73 22.30
CA ARG A 197 -0.04 28.61 21.18
C ARG A 197 -0.71 29.86 21.78
N SER A 198 -0.11 31.00 21.56
CA SER A 198 -0.75 32.31 21.63
C SER A 198 -1.66 32.51 20.41
#